data_1e5358d880648b59337920e3a50f6aa9
#
_entry.id   1e5358d880648b59337920e3a50f6aa9
#
_cell.length_a   1.000
_cell.length_b   1.000
_cell.length_c   1.000
_cell.angle_alpha   90.00
_cell.angle_beta   90.00
_cell.angle_gamma   90.00
#
_symmetry.space_group_name_H-M   'P 1'
#
loop_
_entity.id
_entity.type
_entity.pdbx_description
1 polymer ?
#
loop_
_entity_poly.entity_id
_entity_poly.type
_entity_poly.pdbx_seq_one_letter_code
_entity_poly.pdbx_strand_id
1 'polypeptide(L)'
;MLDADRPIGGGPGPLLRRANISVVLATVCALFAGLSCPSKTVPFESRPSVPDGDLTIFLTGSELGSLRPCGCSGGQLGGLEKRPAVFDTVPASRRLIVETGGFVQNDREQDLMKFGILFEALRLLGYDTVHLTGHDVGIAERLGLLTGAPQPFEIFQEGHDGQSPVFTRRFESPGRDVLVNIASFDPHVSPLERAGDLFKEAPGALTVDILILRHCDPGSLDGLVAQLPGVECIICPSDTDEPRLLSGPGEVPLVFTVGRFGRHICRLDVAFPEPRGEPVVRFEPIAVEATLADDEALLRLYSQYQQLVSQSTLLEDYPRIPLPQGLAFAGSKSCERCHEYEYDMWSTKAHADALASLNEVGSDRDPECVICHVVGMNYDRGFISQEKTPHLKDVGCENCHGPGSEHIRTLGQVATRQPQMACLDCHTPEKSTGFAGHEEEYMQKIVHWREPAADRDVKE
;
A
#
# COMPACT_ATOMS: atom_id res chain seq x y z
N MET A 1 -8.06 -19.09 -61.28
CA MET A 1 -7.11 -18.32 -62.10
C MET A 1 -6.07 -17.80 -61.13
N LEU A 2 -5.03 -18.62 -61.11
CA LEU A 2 -3.61 -18.27 -61.31
C LEU A 2 -3.00 -17.52 -60.14
N ASP A 3 -2.04 -17.88 -59.51
CA ASP A 3 -0.81 -18.72 -59.61
C ASP A 3 0.20 -18.01 -58.66
N ALA A 4 0.98 -18.51 -57.92
CA ALA A 4 2.04 -19.48 -57.90
C ALA A 4 3.04 -19.10 -56.79
N ASP A 5 3.40 -20.07 -56.08
CA ASP A 5 4.71 -20.42 -55.49
C ASP A 5 5.92 -19.51 -55.79
N ARG A 6 6.70 -19.22 -54.72
CA ARG A 6 8.15 -19.43 -54.73
C ARG A 6 8.78 -19.50 -53.33
N PRO A 7 9.67 -20.44 -53.05
CA PRO A 7 10.38 -20.54 -51.79
C PRO A 7 11.65 -19.70 -51.78
N ILE A 8 11.98 -19.14 -50.60
CA ILE A 8 13.25 -18.43 -50.39
C ILE A 8 14.19 -19.36 -49.58
N GLY A 9 15.33 -19.60 -50.17
CA GLY A 9 16.37 -20.50 -49.69
C GLY A 9 17.10 -19.99 -48.42
N GLY A 10 17.46 -20.99 -47.61
CA GLY A 10 18.33 -20.80 -46.46
C GLY A 10 19.80 -20.66 -46.86
N GLY A 11 20.47 -19.73 -46.28
CA GLY A 11 21.92 -19.61 -46.24
C GLY A 11 22.45 -19.85 -44.82
N PRO A 12 23.59 -20.52 -44.63
CA PRO A 12 24.12 -20.88 -43.33
C PRO A 12 24.77 -19.69 -42.63
N GLY A 13 24.38 -19.39 -41.39
CA GLY A 13 25.03 -18.42 -40.54
C GLY A 13 26.32 -18.97 -39.93
N PRO A 14 27.28 -18.09 -39.57
CA PRO A 14 28.61 -18.49 -39.15
C PRO A 14 28.65 -19.07 -37.74
N LEU A 15 29.41 -20.16 -37.60
CA LEU A 15 29.81 -20.80 -36.35
C LEU A 15 30.62 -19.85 -35.48
N LEU A 16 30.03 -19.36 -34.39
CA LEU A 16 30.74 -18.67 -33.32
C LEU A 16 31.40 -19.71 -32.40
N ARG A 17 32.70 -19.68 -32.37
CA ARG A 17 33.58 -20.46 -31.49
C ARG A 17 33.25 -20.18 -30.04
N ARG A 18 33.00 -21.23 -29.26
CA ARG A 18 32.95 -21.20 -27.80
C ARG A 18 34.34 -20.84 -27.27
N ALA A 19 34.51 -19.62 -26.77
CA ALA A 19 35.66 -19.22 -25.96
C ALA A 19 35.34 -19.55 -24.48
N ASN A 20 36.31 -20.15 -23.82
CA ASN A 20 36.27 -20.61 -22.46
C ASN A 20 36.03 -19.44 -21.46
N ILE A 21 34.84 -19.40 -20.83
CA ILE A 21 34.45 -18.41 -19.81
C ILE A 21 34.84 -18.90 -18.39
N SER A 22 35.75 -19.86 -18.26
CA SER A 22 36.13 -20.42 -16.95
C SER A 22 37.31 -19.76 -16.24
N VAL A 23 37.94 -18.74 -16.80
CA VAL A 23 39.12 -18.12 -16.18
C VAL A 23 38.90 -16.69 -15.69
N VAL A 24 37.79 -16.05 -16.03
CA VAL A 24 37.49 -14.65 -15.60
C VAL A 24 36.67 -14.56 -14.30
N LEU A 25 36.04 -15.65 -13.87
CA LEU A 25 35.23 -15.64 -12.64
C LEU A 25 36.02 -15.81 -11.32
N ALA A 26 37.28 -16.20 -11.38
CA ALA A 26 38.11 -16.42 -10.19
C ALA A 26 38.82 -15.17 -9.64
N THR A 27 38.87 -14.09 -10.41
CA THR A 27 39.64 -12.88 -10.01
C THR A 27 38.74 -11.74 -9.52
N VAL A 28 37.41 -11.83 -9.68
CA VAL A 28 36.46 -10.81 -9.23
C VAL A 28 35.90 -11.11 -7.80
N CYS A 29 35.95 -12.36 -7.36
CA CYS A 29 35.50 -12.70 -6.00
C CYS A 29 36.47 -12.36 -4.87
N ALA A 30 37.73 -11.97 -5.19
CA ALA A 30 38.73 -11.67 -4.15
C ALA A 30 38.80 -10.16 -3.77
N LEU A 31 38.02 -9.30 -4.40
CA LEU A 31 38.05 -7.84 -4.15
C LEU A 31 36.81 -7.33 -3.41
N PHE A 32 35.83 -8.18 -3.08
CA PHE A 32 34.62 -7.78 -2.32
C PHE A 32 34.57 -8.33 -0.89
N ALA A 33 35.62 -8.95 -0.39
CA ALA A 33 35.69 -9.37 1.00
C ALA A 33 36.35 -8.28 1.86
N GLY A 34 35.67 -7.14 2.05
CA GLY A 34 36.27 -6.09 2.90
C GLY A 34 35.49 -4.80 3.05
N LEU A 35 34.26 -4.72 2.57
CA LEU A 35 33.40 -3.53 2.79
C LEU A 35 32.05 -3.97 3.39
N SER A 36 32.09 -4.44 4.64
CA SER A 36 30.93 -4.34 5.51
C SER A 36 30.74 -2.86 5.80
N CYS A 37 29.84 -2.22 5.07
CA CYS A 37 29.34 -0.90 5.43
C CYS A 37 28.54 -1.10 6.74
N PRO A 38 28.99 -0.60 7.90
CA PRO A 38 28.14 -0.60 9.07
C PRO A 38 27.01 0.38 8.74
N SER A 39 25.78 -0.11 8.67
CA SER A 39 24.59 0.73 8.80
C SER A 39 24.71 1.48 10.12
N LYS A 40 25.25 2.68 10.07
CA LYS A 40 25.13 3.62 11.17
C LYS A 40 23.67 4.02 11.23
N THR A 41 22.88 3.31 12.02
CA THR A 41 21.74 3.92 12.69
C THR A 41 22.31 5.07 13.48
N VAL A 42 22.20 6.27 12.94
CA VAL A 42 22.51 7.50 13.68
C VAL A 42 21.47 7.54 14.78
N PRO A 43 21.88 7.49 16.08
CA PRO A 43 20.93 7.68 17.17
C PRO A 43 20.27 9.04 16.93
N PHE A 44 18.96 9.08 17.02
CA PHE A 44 18.18 10.32 16.99
C PHE A 44 18.65 11.16 18.20
N GLU A 45 19.68 11.97 17.99
CA GLU A 45 20.11 12.95 19.00
C GLU A 45 18.92 13.84 19.28
N SER A 46 18.54 13.96 20.54
CA SER A 46 17.53 14.88 21.02
C SER A 46 17.89 16.30 20.55
N ARG A 47 17.29 16.71 19.42
CA ARG A 47 17.36 18.08 18.94
C ARG A 47 16.74 18.97 20.02
N PRO A 48 17.25 20.21 20.19
CA PRO A 48 16.68 21.14 21.14
C PRO A 48 15.18 21.23 20.90
N SER A 49 14.39 21.14 21.96
CA SER A 49 12.94 21.28 21.93
C SER A 49 12.62 22.61 21.23
N VAL A 50 12.10 22.51 20.00
CA VAL A 50 11.47 23.65 19.35
C VAL A 50 10.32 24.04 20.30
N PRO A 51 10.19 25.30 20.70
CA PRO A 51 9.03 25.76 21.48
C PRO A 51 7.77 25.27 20.79
N ASP A 52 6.73 24.90 21.54
CA ASP A 52 5.44 24.47 20.99
C ASP A 52 5.13 25.30 19.75
N GLY A 53 5.10 24.65 18.56
CA GLY A 53 4.97 25.34 17.28
C GLY A 53 3.73 26.23 17.27
N ASP A 54 3.75 27.32 16.52
CA ASP A 54 2.59 28.19 16.37
C ASP A 54 1.41 27.45 15.73
N LEU A 55 1.70 26.46 14.88
CA LEU A 55 0.75 25.67 14.11
C LEU A 55 1.30 24.27 13.87
N THR A 56 0.41 23.27 13.84
CA THR A 56 0.72 21.92 13.39
C THR A 56 -0.12 21.57 12.16
N ILE A 57 0.53 21.04 11.11
CA ILE A 57 -0.15 20.53 9.91
C ILE A 57 0.01 19.02 9.89
N PHE A 58 -1.11 18.30 9.84
CA PHE A 58 -1.17 16.87 9.63
C PHE A 58 -1.47 16.58 8.16
N LEU A 59 -0.66 15.72 7.54
CA LEU A 59 -0.76 15.34 6.14
C LEU A 59 -0.93 13.83 6.05
N THR A 60 -1.93 13.43 5.28
CA THR A 60 -2.14 12.02 4.87
C THR A 60 -2.28 11.96 3.35
N GLY A 61 -2.29 10.76 2.79
CA GLY A 61 -2.47 10.56 1.36
C GLY A 61 -2.02 9.19 0.90
N SER A 62 -2.22 8.90 -0.38
CA SER A 62 -1.89 7.61 -0.97
C SER A 62 -2.51 6.45 -0.19
N GLU A 63 -3.79 6.58 0.15
CA GLU A 63 -4.56 5.56 0.89
C GLU A 63 -4.69 4.26 0.09
N LEU A 64 -4.76 4.35 -1.23
CA LEU A 64 -4.78 3.23 -2.18
C LEU A 64 -5.84 2.17 -1.85
N GLY A 65 -6.96 2.60 -1.26
CA GLY A 65 -8.07 1.75 -0.85
C GLY A 65 -7.90 1.09 0.53
N SER A 66 -6.89 1.48 1.30
CA SER A 66 -6.69 0.97 2.65
C SER A 66 -7.65 1.65 3.63
N LEU A 67 -8.63 0.92 4.12
CA LEU A 67 -9.58 1.42 5.14
C LEU A 67 -9.11 1.04 6.55
N ARG A 68 -8.65 -0.20 6.68
CA ARG A 68 -8.20 -0.78 7.94
C ARG A 68 -7.19 -1.89 7.66
N PRO A 69 -6.15 -2.08 8.51
CA PRO A 69 -5.28 -3.25 8.39
C PRO A 69 -6.08 -4.54 8.60
N CYS A 70 -5.69 -5.63 7.92
CA CYS A 70 -6.45 -6.88 7.99
C CYS A 70 -6.43 -7.57 9.36
N GLY A 71 -5.53 -7.19 10.25
CA GLY A 71 -5.40 -7.80 11.58
C GLY A 71 -4.90 -9.25 11.59
N CYS A 72 -4.57 -9.81 10.42
CA CYS A 72 -4.13 -11.21 10.28
C CYS A 72 -2.79 -11.50 10.95
N SER A 73 -1.95 -10.49 11.13
CA SER A 73 -0.69 -10.57 11.87
C SER A 73 -0.52 -9.34 12.76
N GLY A 74 0.19 -9.47 13.86
CA GLY A 74 0.52 -8.32 14.72
C GLY A 74 1.46 -7.33 14.02
N GLY A 75 1.47 -6.09 14.51
CA GLY A 75 2.41 -5.05 14.04
C GLY A 75 2.01 -4.34 12.74
N GLN A 76 0.80 -4.60 12.22
CA GLN A 76 0.28 -3.84 11.08
C GLN A 76 -0.04 -2.41 11.48
N LEU A 77 0.34 -1.48 10.61
CA LEU A 77 0.07 -0.05 10.77
C LEU A 77 -1.12 0.37 9.90
N GLY A 78 -1.79 1.44 10.31
CA GLY A 78 -2.89 2.04 9.58
C GLY A 78 -4.22 1.91 10.31
N GLY A 79 -5.29 2.27 9.61
CA GLY A 79 -6.66 2.27 10.11
C GLY A 79 -7.18 3.70 10.31
N LEU A 80 -8.30 3.99 9.66
CA LEU A 80 -8.93 5.30 9.75
C LEU A 80 -9.40 5.60 11.17
N GLU A 81 -9.86 4.55 11.89
CA GLU A 81 -10.37 4.63 13.26
C GLU A 81 -9.31 5.04 14.29
N LYS A 82 -8.04 4.93 13.95
CA LYS A 82 -6.92 5.28 14.83
C LYS A 82 -6.49 6.75 14.72
N ARG A 83 -6.81 7.41 13.61
CA ARG A 83 -6.32 8.76 13.29
C ARG A 83 -6.76 9.85 14.27
N PRO A 84 -7.99 9.84 14.84
CA PRO A 84 -8.39 10.83 15.83
C PRO A 84 -7.44 10.88 17.02
N ALA A 85 -6.91 9.73 17.48
CA ALA A 85 -5.97 9.70 18.59
C ALA A 85 -4.66 10.48 18.33
N VAL A 86 -4.28 10.64 17.04
CA VAL A 86 -3.14 11.48 16.66
C VAL A 86 -3.56 12.93 16.47
N PHE A 87 -4.64 13.20 15.74
CA PHE A 87 -5.08 14.56 15.45
C PHE A 87 -5.45 15.35 16.71
N ASP A 88 -6.09 14.69 17.67
CA ASP A 88 -6.54 15.31 18.90
C ASP A 88 -5.42 15.61 19.91
N THR A 89 -4.18 15.25 19.60
CA THR A 89 -2.99 15.70 20.34
C THR A 89 -2.76 17.19 20.20
N VAL A 90 -3.34 17.85 19.18
CA VAL A 90 -3.25 19.28 18.91
C VAL A 90 -4.65 19.88 18.86
N PRO A 91 -4.91 21.00 19.59
CA PRO A 91 -6.21 21.67 19.53
C PRO A 91 -6.61 22.10 18.11
N ALA A 92 -7.88 22.02 17.77
CA ALA A 92 -8.40 22.38 16.44
C ALA A 92 -8.06 23.81 15.99
N SER A 93 -7.91 24.75 16.95
CA SER A 93 -7.52 26.14 16.63
C SER A 93 -6.05 26.30 16.20
N ARG A 94 -5.22 25.26 16.37
CA ARG A 94 -3.78 25.26 16.07
C ARG A 94 -3.37 24.12 15.14
N ARG A 95 -4.33 23.46 14.52
CA ARG A 95 -4.05 22.36 13.57
C ARG A 95 -4.70 22.57 12.22
N LEU A 96 -4.10 22.03 11.20
CA LEU A 96 -4.63 21.87 9.87
C LEU A 96 -4.51 20.39 9.47
N ILE A 97 -5.58 19.80 8.98
CA ILE A 97 -5.59 18.40 8.56
C ILE A 97 -5.84 18.34 7.05
N VAL A 98 -4.90 17.75 6.31
CA VAL A 98 -4.83 17.79 4.87
C VAL A 98 -4.75 16.38 4.29
N GLU A 99 -5.58 16.09 3.30
CA GLU A 99 -5.46 14.90 2.47
C GLU A 99 -4.79 15.27 1.14
N THR A 100 -3.73 14.56 0.78
CA THR A 100 -2.92 14.85 -0.42
C THR A 100 -3.30 14.05 -1.65
N GLY A 101 -4.37 13.23 -1.57
CA GLY A 101 -4.93 12.46 -2.70
C GLY A 101 -4.38 11.05 -2.85
N GLY A 102 -4.89 10.34 -3.86
CA GLY A 102 -4.54 8.94 -4.08
C GLY A 102 -5.40 7.99 -3.26
N PHE A 103 -6.72 8.16 -3.29
CA PHE A 103 -7.68 7.41 -2.49
C PHE A 103 -7.71 5.94 -2.80
N VAL A 104 -7.73 5.57 -4.09
CA VAL A 104 -7.78 4.17 -4.55
C VAL A 104 -6.88 3.96 -5.75
N GLN A 105 -6.51 2.70 -6.01
CA GLN A 105 -5.61 2.38 -7.12
C GLN A 105 -6.33 2.25 -8.46
N ASN A 106 -7.57 1.79 -8.45
CA ASN A 106 -8.35 1.48 -9.64
C ASN A 106 -9.77 2.06 -9.51
N ASP A 107 -10.59 1.82 -10.53
CA ASP A 107 -12.00 2.24 -10.59
C ASP A 107 -12.99 1.05 -10.65
N ARG A 108 -12.58 -0.13 -10.15
CA ARG A 108 -13.46 -1.30 -10.05
C ARG A 108 -14.53 -1.07 -9.00
N GLU A 109 -15.58 -1.86 -9.01
CA GLU A 109 -16.73 -1.71 -8.10
C GLU A 109 -16.32 -1.64 -6.63
N GLN A 110 -15.40 -2.51 -6.18
CA GLN A 110 -14.89 -2.49 -4.81
C GLN A 110 -14.10 -1.21 -4.50
N ASP A 111 -13.28 -0.73 -5.44
CA ASP A 111 -12.54 0.53 -5.30
C ASP A 111 -13.49 1.73 -5.17
N LEU A 112 -14.60 1.73 -5.93
CA LEU A 112 -15.64 2.76 -5.84
C LEU A 112 -16.32 2.76 -4.46
N MET A 113 -16.63 1.57 -3.91
CA MET A 113 -17.15 1.45 -2.54
C MET A 113 -16.17 2.02 -1.53
N LYS A 114 -14.90 1.64 -1.62
CA LYS A 114 -13.83 2.15 -0.75
C LYS A 114 -13.64 3.65 -0.86
N PHE A 115 -13.70 4.19 -2.08
CA PHE A 115 -13.61 5.63 -2.30
C PHE A 115 -14.72 6.39 -1.57
N GLY A 116 -15.96 5.92 -1.68
CA GLY A 116 -17.09 6.52 -0.97
C GLY A 116 -16.94 6.48 0.56
N ILE A 117 -16.43 5.36 1.08
CA ILE A 117 -16.16 5.19 2.52
C ILE A 117 -15.01 6.11 2.97
N LEU A 118 -13.91 6.18 2.21
CA LEU A 118 -12.80 7.08 2.49
C LEU A 118 -13.26 8.54 2.52
N PHE A 119 -14.04 8.95 1.53
CA PHE A 119 -14.56 10.31 1.44
C PHE A 119 -15.44 10.68 2.64
N GLU A 120 -16.29 9.77 3.08
CA GLU A 120 -17.10 9.93 4.30
C GLU A 120 -16.23 9.92 5.57
N ALA A 121 -15.18 9.09 5.60
CA ALA A 121 -14.24 9.07 6.72
C ALA A 121 -13.53 10.42 6.91
N LEU A 122 -13.10 11.09 5.81
CA LEU A 122 -12.48 12.40 5.90
C LEU A 122 -13.43 13.44 6.54
N ARG A 123 -14.72 13.34 6.23
CA ARG A 123 -15.76 14.18 6.83
C ARG A 123 -15.87 13.96 8.34
N LEU A 124 -15.88 12.69 8.78
CA LEU A 124 -15.94 12.33 10.20
C LEU A 124 -14.67 12.70 10.96
N LEU A 125 -13.52 12.58 10.30
CA LEU A 125 -12.21 12.92 10.85
C LEU A 125 -11.95 14.43 10.94
N GLY A 126 -12.82 15.26 10.33
CA GLY A 126 -12.72 16.72 10.37
C GLY A 126 -11.52 17.25 9.58
N TYR A 127 -11.27 16.67 8.39
CA TYR A 127 -10.28 17.26 7.48
C TYR A 127 -10.69 18.67 7.10
N ASP A 128 -9.70 19.56 6.99
CA ASP A 128 -9.92 20.94 6.57
C ASP A 128 -9.89 21.09 5.06
N THR A 129 -9.01 20.33 4.40
CA THR A 129 -8.89 20.35 2.95
C THR A 129 -8.46 19.01 2.38
N VAL A 130 -8.90 18.76 1.14
CA VAL A 130 -8.70 17.53 0.40
C VAL A 130 -8.19 17.87 -0.99
N HIS A 131 -7.01 17.40 -1.31
CA HIS A 131 -6.51 17.39 -2.67
C HIS A 131 -7.05 16.16 -3.41
N LEU A 132 -7.57 16.35 -4.62
CA LEU A 132 -7.97 15.27 -5.50
C LEU A 132 -7.01 15.18 -6.69
N THR A 133 -6.44 14.01 -6.91
CA THR A 133 -5.72 13.71 -8.16
C THR A 133 -6.70 13.65 -9.33
N GLY A 134 -6.23 13.73 -10.58
CA GLY A 134 -7.12 13.58 -11.72
C GLY A 134 -7.90 12.25 -11.74
N HIS A 135 -7.30 11.17 -11.21
CA HIS A 135 -7.99 9.89 -11.02
C HIS A 135 -9.09 9.99 -9.96
N ASP A 136 -8.79 10.60 -8.82
CA ASP A 136 -9.76 10.80 -7.72
C ASP A 136 -10.94 11.67 -8.18
N VAL A 137 -10.70 12.73 -8.98
CA VAL A 137 -11.75 13.58 -9.56
C VAL A 137 -12.71 12.75 -10.41
N GLY A 138 -12.17 11.94 -11.33
CA GLY A 138 -13.01 11.10 -12.20
C GLY A 138 -13.91 10.15 -11.43
N ILE A 139 -13.42 9.58 -10.33
CA ILE A 139 -14.21 8.72 -9.45
C ILE A 139 -15.24 9.53 -8.65
N ALA A 140 -14.82 10.66 -8.06
CA ALA A 140 -15.70 11.51 -7.27
C ALA A 140 -16.87 12.07 -8.10
N GLU A 141 -16.63 12.46 -9.35
CA GLU A 141 -17.67 12.85 -10.32
C GLU A 141 -18.63 11.70 -10.62
N ARG A 142 -18.09 10.52 -10.92
CA ARG A 142 -18.88 9.31 -11.19
C ARG A 142 -19.77 8.92 -10.02
N LEU A 143 -19.32 9.15 -8.79
CA LEU A 143 -20.08 8.90 -7.56
C LEU A 143 -20.99 10.08 -7.17
N GLY A 144 -20.94 11.22 -7.89
CA GLY A 144 -21.73 12.41 -7.58
C GLY A 144 -21.29 13.15 -6.31
N LEU A 145 -20.09 12.92 -5.82
CA LEU A 145 -19.59 13.48 -4.56
C LEU A 145 -19.19 14.95 -4.68
N LEU A 146 -18.91 15.44 -5.89
CA LEU A 146 -18.57 16.84 -6.17
C LEU A 146 -19.80 17.72 -6.42
N THR A 147 -20.98 17.11 -6.56
CA THR A 147 -22.24 17.80 -6.82
C THR A 147 -23.19 17.57 -5.66
N GLY A 148 -23.80 18.62 -5.12
CA GLY A 148 -24.79 18.47 -4.05
C GLY A 148 -24.55 19.37 -2.86
N ALA A 149 -24.71 18.84 -1.63
CA ALA A 149 -24.49 19.63 -0.43
C ALA A 149 -23.02 20.03 -0.26
N PRO A 150 -22.74 21.25 0.27
CA PRO A 150 -21.38 21.67 0.57
C PRO A 150 -20.68 20.65 1.46
N GLN A 151 -19.44 20.30 1.13
CA GLN A 151 -18.61 19.47 1.98
C GLN A 151 -18.12 20.28 3.18
N PRO A 152 -17.85 19.62 4.31
CA PRO A 152 -17.29 20.28 5.49
C PRO A 152 -15.81 20.65 5.34
N PHE A 153 -15.17 20.23 4.23
CA PHE A 153 -13.79 20.52 3.87
C PHE A 153 -13.73 21.17 2.48
N GLU A 154 -12.68 21.93 2.23
CA GLU A 154 -12.42 22.48 0.91
C GLU A 154 -11.75 21.42 0.01
N ILE A 155 -12.20 21.34 -1.25
CA ILE A 155 -11.59 20.50 -2.25
C ILE A 155 -10.78 21.37 -3.19
N PHE A 156 -9.53 21.01 -3.42
CA PHE A 156 -8.71 21.63 -4.45
C PHE A 156 -8.07 20.57 -5.35
N GLN A 157 -7.84 20.96 -6.58
CA GLN A 157 -7.31 20.08 -7.62
C GLN A 157 -6.54 20.91 -8.63
N GLU A 158 -5.64 20.29 -9.36
CA GLU A 158 -4.90 20.94 -10.42
C GLU A 158 -5.82 21.31 -11.60
N GLY A 159 -5.76 22.57 -12.06
CA GLY A 159 -6.08 22.99 -13.44
C GLY A 159 -7.44 22.58 -14.02
N HIS A 160 -8.49 22.37 -13.24
CA HIS A 160 -9.85 22.19 -13.78
C HIS A 160 -10.60 23.53 -13.84
N ASP A 161 -11.32 23.74 -14.94
CA ASP A 161 -12.04 25.00 -15.21
C ASP A 161 -12.84 25.51 -14.00
N GLY A 162 -12.34 26.59 -13.40
CA GLY A 162 -13.05 27.35 -12.36
C GLY A 162 -12.73 27.00 -10.91
N GLN A 163 -11.87 26.00 -10.63
CA GLN A 163 -11.39 25.71 -9.27
C GLN A 163 -9.98 26.29 -9.05
N SER A 164 -9.72 26.79 -7.86
CA SER A 164 -8.38 27.28 -7.50
C SER A 164 -7.45 26.07 -7.29
N PRO A 165 -6.26 26.05 -7.88
CA PRO A 165 -5.27 25.05 -7.57
C PRO A 165 -4.63 25.27 -6.19
N VAL A 166 -5.09 26.26 -5.44
CA VAL A 166 -4.52 26.69 -4.15
C VAL A 166 -5.60 26.75 -3.08
N PHE A 167 -5.38 26.02 -2.00
CA PHE A 167 -6.09 26.17 -0.75
C PHE A 167 -5.36 27.20 0.11
N THR A 168 -6.08 28.08 0.81
CA THR A 168 -5.51 29.07 1.73
C THR A 168 -6.29 29.10 3.05
N ARG A 169 -5.59 28.91 4.17
CA ARG A 169 -6.15 29.02 5.51
C ARG A 169 -5.41 30.05 6.35
N ARG A 170 -6.17 30.92 7.02
CA ARG A 170 -5.64 31.90 7.97
C ARG A 170 -5.77 31.36 9.40
N PHE A 171 -4.69 31.43 10.16
CA PHE A 171 -4.65 31.18 11.59
C PHE A 171 -4.37 32.50 12.31
N GLU A 172 -5.28 32.88 13.20
CA GLU A 172 -5.12 34.06 14.03
C GLU A 172 -4.34 33.70 15.28
N SER A 173 -3.21 34.38 15.50
CA SER A 173 -2.40 34.23 16.70
C SER A 173 -2.21 35.61 17.34
N PRO A 174 -2.07 35.75 18.69
CA PRO A 174 -1.88 37.02 19.33
C PRO A 174 -0.70 37.81 18.74
N GLY A 175 -1.03 38.91 18.04
CA GLY A 175 -0.05 39.83 17.45
C GLY A 175 0.44 39.47 16.03
N ARG A 176 -0.02 38.36 15.43
CA ARG A 176 0.35 37.99 14.06
C ARG A 176 -0.64 36.98 13.44
N ASP A 177 -0.88 37.14 12.16
CA ASP A 177 -1.63 36.16 11.38
C ASP A 177 -0.67 35.24 10.59
N VAL A 178 -0.98 33.98 10.56
CA VAL A 178 -0.27 32.97 9.74
C VAL A 178 -1.20 32.52 8.63
N LEU A 179 -0.72 32.59 7.40
CA LEU A 179 -1.39 32.04 6.21
C LEU A 179 -0.68 30.75 5.79
N VAL A 180 -1.44 29.68 5.68
CA VAL A 180 -0.97 28.43 5.08
C VAL A 180 -1.58 28.33 3.69
N ASN A 181 -0.72 28.26 2.69
CA ASN A 181 -1.11 28.05 1.29
C ASN A 181 -0.66 26.65 0.86
N ILE A 182 -1.56 25.88 0.25
CA ILE A 182 -1.24 24.55 -0.27
C ILE A 182 -1.66 24.53 -1.74
N ALA A 183 -0.70 24.29 -2.62
CA ALA A 183 -0.92 24.23 -4.04
C ALA A 183 -0.62 22.84 -4.60
N SER A 184 -1.32 22.44 -5.66
CA SER A 184 -1.01 21.25 -6.45
C SER A 184 -0.44 21.64 -7.80
N PHE A 185 0.58 20.91 -8.26
CA PHE A 185 1.26 21.21 -9.50
C PHE A 185 1.74 19.94 -10.22
N ASP A 186 1.53 19.90 -11.53
CA ASP A 186 2.05 18.83 -12.40
C ASP A 186 3.17 19.38 -13.31
N PRO A 187 4.43 19.02 -13.06
CA PRO A 187 5.55 19.46 -13.87
C PRO A 187 5.53 18.88 -15.30
N HIS A 188 4.70 17.88 -15.60
CA HIS A 188 4.52 17.36 -16.96
C HIS A 188 3.52 18.20 -17.78
N VAL A 189 2.66 18.97 -17.11
CA VAL A 189 1.66 19.82 -17.77
C VAL A 189 2.16 21.23 -17.93
N SER A 190 2.89 21.75 -16.94
CA SER A 190 3.36 23.14 -16.92
C SER A 190 4.83 23.23 -16.50
N PRO A 191 5.60 24.20 -17.02
CA PRO A 191 6.96 24.43 -16.56
C PRO A 191 7.01 24.76 -15.06
N LEU A 192 7.95 24.17 -14.34
CA LEU A 192 8.05 24.25 -12.89
C LEU A 192 8.23 25.69 -12.37
N GLU A 193 8.85 26.57 -13.17
CA GLU A 193 9.01 28.00 -12.84
C GLU A 193 7.68 28.71 -12.57
N ARG A 194 6.57 28.17 -13.08
CA ARG A 194 5.23 28.68 -12.84
C ARG A 194 4.64 28.26 -11.48
N ALA A 195 5.21 27.26 -10.83
CA ALA A 195 4.68 26.82 -9.55
C ALA A 195 4.78 27.90 -8.46
N GLY A 196 5.85 28.72 -8.51
CA GLY A 196 6.00 29.89 -7.61
C GLY A 196 4.90 30.94 -7.78
N ASP A 197 4.36 31.10 -9.00
CA ASP A 197 3.30 32.07 -9.29
C ASP A 197 1.95 31.71 -8.62
N LEU A 198 1.81 30.50 -8.13
CA LEU A 198 0.60 30.02 -7.42
C LEU A 198 0.46 30.69 -6.06
N PHE A 199 1.56 31.00 -5.41
CA PHE A 199 1.59 31.59 -4.06
C PHE A 199 1.56 33.09 -4.15
N LYS A 200 0.48 33.71 -3.66
CA LYS A 200 0.32 35.16 -3.66
C LYS A 200 0.99 35.78 -2.45
N GLU A 201 1.74 36.83 -2.67
CA GLU A 201 2.22 37.65 -1.56
C GLU A 201 1.06 38.19 -0.72
N ALA A 202 1.15 38.01 0.58
CA ALA A 202 0.20 38.56 1.55
C ALA A 202 0.92 39.60 2.44
N PRO A 203 0.92 40.88 2.04
CA PRO A 203 1.64 41.90 2.78
C PRO A 203 1.27 41.95 4.26
N GLY A 204 2.24 41.72 5.14
CA GLY A 204 2.08 41.80 6.59
C GLY A 204 1.64 40.54 7.30
N ALA A 205 1.31 39.46 6.58
CA ALA A 205 1.10 38.11 7.13
C ALA A 205 2.39 37.28 7.04
N LEU A 206 2.53 36.32 7.96
CA LEU A 206 3.51 35.25 7.87
C LEU A 206 2.93 34.16 6.98
N THR A 207 3.71 33.64 6.05
CA THR A 207 3.23 32.59 5.11
C THR A 207 3.96 31.27 5.33
N VAL A 208 3.26 30.18 5.04
CA VAL A 208 3.80 28.83 4.90
C VAL A 208 3.26 28.26 3.60
N ASP A 209 4.12 28.12 2.61
CA ASP A 209 3.77 27.69 1.27
C ASP A 209 4.16 26.22 1.07
N ILE A 210 3.18 25.37 0.75
CA ILE A 210 3.33 23.92 0.60
C ILE A 210 2.93 23.55 -0.83
N LEU A 211 3.81 22.84 -1.54
CA LEU A 211 3.58 22.38 -2.90
C LEU A 211 3.41 20.87 -2.95
N ILE A 212 2.28 20.39 -3.46
CA ILE A 212 2.04 18.97 -3.77
C ILE A 212 2.40 18.75 -5.23
N LEU A 213 3.44 17.96 -5.50
CA LEU A 213 3.85 17.58 -6.84
C LEU A 213 3.18 16.28 -7.27
N ARG A 214 2.66 16.26 -8.50
CA ARG A 214 2.10 15.07 -9.13
C ARG A 214 3.17 14.11 -9.65
N HIS A 215 4.31 14.67 -10.05
CA HIS A 215 5.47 13.93 -10.52
C HIS A 215 6.73 14.54 -9.90
N CYS A 216 7.61 13.68 -9.43
CA CYS A 216 8.87 14.08 -8.82
C CYS A 216 9.92 13.04 -9.22
N ASP A 217 10.95 13.49 -9.93
CA ASP A 217 12.11 12.65 -10.24
C ASP A 217 13.16 12.83 -9.14
N PRO A 218 13.46 11.78 -8.35
CA PRO A 218 14.48 11.86 -7.31
C PRO A 218 15.86 12.31 -7.81
N GLY A 219 16.16 12.09 -9.08
CA GLY A 219 17.43 12.52 -9.70
C GLY A 219 17.51 14.01 -10.03
N SER A 220 16.38 14.74 -9.97
CA SER A 220 16.27 16.16 -10.30
C SER A 220 15.95 17.07 -9.12
N LEU A 221 15.98 16.55 -7.89
CA LEU A 221 15.57 17.29 -6.68
C LEU A 221 16.36 18.59 -6.47
N ASP A 222 17.68 18.59 -6.63
CA ASP A 222 18.51 19.79 -6.47
C ASP A 222 18.08 20.91 -7.43
N GLY A 223 17.76 20.54 -8.68
CA GLY A 223 17.26 21.47 -9.69
C GLY A 223 15.84 21.97 -9.35
N LEU A 224 15.01 21.12 -8.78
CA LEU A 224 13.64 21.45 -8.32
C LEU A 224 13.68 22.48 -7.19
N VAL A 225 14.48 22.22 -6.16
CA VAL A 225 14.62 23.10 -4.99
C VAL A 225 15.10 24.49 -5.41
N ALA A 226 16.10 24.55 -6.33
CA ALA A 226 16.64 25.82 -6.81
C ALA A 226 15.63 26.67 -7.61
N GLN A 227 14.59 26.07 -8.18
CA GLN A 227 13.57 26.75 -8.98
C GLN A 227 12.38 27.25 -8.16
N LEU A 228 12.28 26.87 -6.89
CA LEU A 228 11.14 27.18 -6.00
C LEU A 228 11.56 27.93 -4.73
N PRO A 229 12.20 29.09 -4.88
CA PRO A 229 12.54 29.90 -3.72
C PRO A 229 11.26 30.41 -3.02
N GLY A 230 11.22 30.32 -1.69
CA GLY A 230 10.09 30.78 -0.88
C GLY A 230 8.99 29.72 -0.66
N VAL A 231 9.16 28.48 -1.13
CA VAL A 231 8.32 27.36 -0.76
C VAL A 231 8.98 26.64 0.43
N GLU A 232 8.23 26.42 1.51
CA GLU A 232 8.76 25.77 2.71
C GLU A 232 8.75 24.25 2.61
N CYS A 233 7.73 23.68 1.96
CA CYS A 233 7.55 22.24 1.86
C CYS A 233 7.16 21.80 0.46
N ILE A 234 7.76 20.70 0.01
CA ILE A 234 7.39 20.02 -1.23
C ILE A 234 7.04 18.56 -0.92
N ILE A 235 5.85 18.15 -1.30
CA ILE A 235 5.35 16.79 -1.14
C ILE A 235 5.45 16.07 -2.48
N CYS A 236 6.28 15.04 -2.54
CA CYS A 236 6.44 14.17 -3.69
C CYS A 236 5.52 12.95 -3.61
N PRO A 237 5.15 12.33 -4.75
CA PRO A 237 4.44 11.06 -4.76
C PRO A 237 5.18 9.98 -3.99
N SER A 238 4.43 9.13 -3.29
CA SER A 238 5.01 8.07 -2.45
C SER A 238 5.21 6.78 -3.27
N ASP A 239 6.45 6.30 -3.29
CA ASP A 239 6.85 5.00 -3.87
C ASP A 239 7.13 3.93 -2.81
N THR A 240 7.14 4.33 -1.53
CA THR A 240 7.35 3.47 -0.36
C THR A 240 6.19 3.56 0.61
N ASP A 241 6.03 2.55 1.44
CA ASP A 241 4.97 2.50 2.46
C ASP A 241 5.23 3.48 3.60
N GLU A 242 6.50 3.70 3.91
CA GLU A 242 6.93 4.67 4.92
C GLU A 242 7.20 6.03 4.30
N PRO A 243 6.84 7.13 4.99
CA PRO A 243 7.25 8.47 4.61
C PRO A 243 8.77 8.60 4.58
N ARG A 244 9.28 9.34 3.61
CA ARG A 244 10.72 9.61 3.49
C ARG A 244 10.99 11.10 3.38
N LEU A 245 11.97 11.57 4.15
CA LEU A 245 12.56 12.88 3.94
C LEU A 245 13.58 12.75 2.79
N LEU A 246 13.39 13.51 1.73
CA LEU A 246 14.20 13.47 0.51
C LEU A 246 15.24 14.60 0.50
N SER A 247 14.98 15.73 1.16
CA SER A 247 15.94 16.82 1.38
C SER A 247 16.91 16.51 2.52
N GLY A 248 18.07 17.17 2.53
CA GLY A 248 19.04 17.07 3.60
C GLY A 248 18.55 17.69 4.91
N PRO A 249 19.17 17.35 6.05
CA PRO A 249 18.81 17.94 7.35
C PRO A 249 19.01 19.46 7.34
N GLY A 250 17.93 20.21 7.60
CA GLY A 250 17.95 21.68 7.69
C GLY A 250 17.94 22.40 6.33
N GLU A 251 17.78 21.67 5.23
CA GLU A 251 17.53 22.26 3.91
C GLU A 251 16.09 22.80 3.83
N VAL A 252 15.91 23.89 3.09
CA VAL A 252 14.62 24.48 2.74
C VAL A 252 14.57 24.59 1.22
N PRO A 253 13.48 24.13 0.58
CA PRO A 253 12.29 23.51 1.14
C PRO A 253 12.54 22.10 1.72
N LEU A 254 11.70 21.70 2.70
CA LEU A 254 11.62 20.31 3.10
C LEU A 254 10.95 19.51 1.97
N VAL A 255 11.66 18.53 1.42
CA VAL A 255 11.10 17.66 0.38
C VAL A 255 10.86 16.26 0.97
N PHE A 256 9.63 15.77 0.92
CA PHE A 256 9.28 14.50 1.54
C PHE A 256 8.12 13.79 0.81
N THR A 257 7.91 12.51 1.17
CA THR A 257 6.75 11.71 0.78
C THR A 257 5.88 11.41 2.01
N VAL A 258 4.58 11.18 1.79
CA VAL A 258 3.64 10.88 2.90
C VAL A 258 3.52 9.38 3.23
N GLY A 259 4.16 8.50 2.46
CA GLY A 259 4.00 7.06 2.56
C GLY A 259 2.74 6.57 1.85
N ARG A 260 2.41 5.28 2.02
CA ARG A 260 1.25 4.63 1.37
C ARG A 260 0.39 3.88 2.38
N PHE A 261 -0.84 3.55 1.95
CA PHE A 261 -1.81 2.73 2.68
C PHE A 261 -2.28 3.33 4.02
N GLY A 262 -2.15 4.64 4.21
CA GLY A 262 -2.58 5.31 5.45
C GLY A 262 -1.87 4.83 6.71
N ARG A 263 -0.67 4.26 6.57
CA ARG A 263 0.12 3.69 7.68
C ARG A 263 0.76 4.74 8.57
N HIS A 264 0.94 5.95 8.04
CA HIS A 264 1.56 7.06 8.75
C HIS A 264 0.76 8.35 8.57
N ILE A 265 0.89 9.23 9.52
CA ILE A 265 0.46 10.62 9.45
C ILE A 265 1.73 11.46 9.51
N CYS A 266 1.97 12.28 8.49
CA CYS A 266 3.08 13.22 8.51
C CYS A 266 2.67 14.46 9.28
N ARG A 267 3.42 14.78 10.33
CA ARG A 267 3.25 15.98 11.15
C ARG A 267 4.30 17.01 10.77
N LEU A 268 3.83 18.22 10.49
CA LEU A 268 4.68 19.41 10.33
C LEU A 268 4.39 20.35 11.49
N ASP A 269 5.36 20.57 12.37
CA ASP A 269 5.29 21.65 13.37
C ASP A 269 5.94 22.88 12.79
N VAL A 270 5.18 23.97 12.70
CA VAL A 270 5.60 25.26 12.18
C VAL A 270 5.77 26.24 13.32
N ALA A 271 6.92 26.87 13.38
CA ALA A 271 7.23 27.93 14.37
C ALA A 271 7.84 29.13 13.66
N PHE A 272 7.51 30.31 14.14
CA PHE A 272 8.10 31.58 13.71
C PHE A 272 8.94 32.17 14.87
N PRO A 273 10.25 31.90 14.92
CA PRO A 273 11.12 32.36 15.99
C PRO A 273 11.17 33.88 16.13
N GLU A 274 11.02 34.54 14.97
CA GLU A 274 11.00 36.01 14.91
C GLU A 274 9.63 36.54 14.46
N PRO A 275 9.19 37.74 14.92
CA PRO A 275 7.88 38.29 14.59
C PRO A 275 7.62 38.51 13.09
N ARG A 276 8.65 38.54 12.27
CA ARG A 276 8.60 38.71 10.79
C ARG A 276 9.67 37.89 10.08
N GLY A 277 10.11 36.81 10.73
CA GLY A 277 11.11 35.91 10.17
C GLY A 277 10.49 34.78 9.35
N GLU A 278 11.37 34.04 8.69
CA GLU A 278 10.98 32.80 7.97
C GLU A 278 10.51 31.74 8.95
N PRO A 279 9.56 30.87 8.54
CA PRO A 279 9.11 29.77 9.38
C PRO A 279 10.21 28.70 9.52
N VAL A 280 10.24 28.08 10.70
CA VAL A 280 10.99 26.84 10.93
C VAL A 280 10.01 25.69 10.93
N VAL A 281 10.16 24.78 9.99
CA VAL A 281 9.29 23.62 9.85
C VAL A 281 10.02 22.36 10.31
N ARG A 282 9.38 21.61 11.20
CA ARG A 282 9.86 20.30 11.65
C ARG A 282 8.95 19.22 11.09
N PHE A 283 9.52 18.22 10.42
CA PHE A 283 8.84 17.05 9.91
C PHE A 283 8.97 15.86 10.86
N GLU A 284 7.87 15.17 11.13
CA GLU A 284 7.80 13.97 11.95
C GLU A 284 6.76 12.99 11.37
N PRO A 285 7.17 11.81 10.87
CA PRO A 285 6.24 10.75 10.51
C PRO A 285 5.75 10.03 11.77
N ILE A 286 4.44 9.97 11.97
CA ILE A 286 3.80 9.28 13.09
C ILE A 286 3.19 7.98 12.57
N ALA A 287 3.65 6.85 13.09
CA ALA A 287 3.08 5.55 12.76
C ALA A 287 1.66 5.42 13.35
N VAL A 288 0.71 5.00 12.55
CA VAL A 288 -0.66 4.72 13.01
C VAL A 288 -0.70 3.30 13.57
N GLU A 289 -0.33 3.19 14.84
CA GLU A 289 -0.16 1.90 15.52
C GLU A 289 -1.49 1.31 16.00
N ALA A 290 -1.54 -0.01 16.10
CA ALA A 290 -2.69 -0.74 16.63
C ALA A 290 -3.03 -0.38 18.10
N THR A 291 -2.05 0.13 18.85
CA THR A 291 -2.19 0.55 20.25
C THR A 291 -2.93 1.87 20.44
N LEU A 292 -3.09 2.66 19.38
CA LEU A 292 -3.88 3.89 19.40
C LEU A 292 -5.36 3.58 19.67
N ALA A 293 -6.06 4.51 20.33
CA ALA A 293 -7.48 4.36 20.61
C ALA A 293 -8.33 4.31 19.33
N ASP A 294 -9.36 3.49 19.35
CA ASP A 294 -10.34 3.39 18.26
C ASP A 294 -11.40 4.50 18.36
N ASP A 295 -11.81 5.03 17.20
CA ASP A 295 -13.01 5.85 17.08
C ASP A 295 -14.21 5.01 16.65
N GLU A 296 -15.26 5.05 17.46
CA GLU A 296 -16.48 4.28 17.28
C GLU A 296 -17.27 4.64 16.00
N ALA A 297 -17.23 5.90 15.55
CA ALA A 297 -17.94 6.31 14.34
C ALA A 297 -17.26 5.73 13.09
N LEU A 298 -15.95 5.71 13.08
CA LEU A 298 -15.15 5.14 12.00
C LEU A 298 -15.19 3.62 11.99
N LEU A 299 -15.27 2.96 13.14
CA LEU A 299 -15.54 1.52 13.21
C LEU A 299 -16.93 1.17 12.61
N ARG A 300 -17.95 1.98 12.90
CA ARG A 300 -19.29 1.80 12.27
C ARG A 300 -19.25 2.03 10.77
N LEU A 301 -18.48 3.01 10.31
CA LEU A 301 -18.30 3.27 8.88
C LEU A 301 -17.61 2.08 8.18
N TYR A 302 -16.60 1.50 8.81
CA TYR A 302 -15.97 0.27 8.28
C TYR A 302 -16.97 -0.90 8.24
N SER A 303 -17.82 -1.05 9.25
CA SER A 303 -18.89 -2.08 9.23
C SER A 303 -19.90 -1.85 8.11
N GLN A 304 -20.17 -0.59 7.72
CA GLN A 304 -21.00 -0.30 6.53
C GLN A 304 -20.32 -0.76 5.23
N TYR A 305 -19.00 -0.55 5.09
CA TYR A 305 -18.24 -1.11 3.98
C TYR A 305 -18.38 -2.63 3.89
N GLN A 306 -18.19 -3.34 5.03
CA GLN A 306 -18.34 -4.79 5.07
C GLN A 306 -19.75 -5.23 4.66
N GLN A 307 -20.80 -4.50 5.07
CA GLN A 307 -22.18 -4.77 4.66
C GLN A 307 -22.38 -4.56 3.15
N LEU A 308 -21.84 -3.48 2.57
CA LEU A 308 -21.91 -3.24 1.13
C LEU A 308 -21.26 -4.39 0.35
N VAL A 309 -20.07 -4.81 0.76
CA VAL A 309 -19.36 -5.93 0.14
C VAL A 309 -20.16 -7.23 0.30
N SER A 310 -20.69 -7.51 1.48
CA SER A 310 -21.44 -8.74 1.74
C SER A 310 -22.75 -8.87 0.95
N GLN A 311 -23.36 -7.73 0.58
CA GLN A 311 -24.56 -7.65 -0.22
C GLN A 311 -24.30 -7.59 -1.75
N SER A 312 -23.05 -7.41 -2.13
CA SER A 312 -22.63 -7.35 -3.54
C SER A 312 -22.38 -8.73 -4.14
N THR A 313 -22.16 -8.78 -5.44
CA THR A 313 -21.75 -9.99 -6.17
C THR A 313 -20.23 -10.04 -6.42
N LEU A 314 -19.45 -9.17 -5.76
CA LEU A 314 -18.02 -9.03 -5.98
C LEU A 314 -17.24 -10.35 -5.86
N LEU A 315 -17.62 -11.20 -4.92
CA LEU A 315 -16.96 -12.48 -4.71
C LEU A 315 -17.28 -13.48 -5.84
N GLU A 316 -18.56 -13.56 -6.26
CA GLU A 316 -18.99 -14.43 -7.35
C GLU A 316 -18.47 -13.96 -8.71
N ASP A 317 -18.45 -12.65 -8.94
CA ASP A 317 -18.03 -12.02 -10.19
C ASP A 317 -16.52 -11.73 -10.25
N TYR A 318 -15.77 -12.18 -9.23
CA TYR A 318 -14.31 -11.97 -9.19
C TYR A 318 -13.65 -12.50 -10.48
N PRO A 319 -12.76 -11.73 -11.13
CA PRO A 319 -12.09 -12.13 -12.36
C PRO A 319 -11.27 -13.40 -12.18
N ARG A 320 -11.52 -14.40 -13.02
CA ARG A 320 -10.85 -15.71 -12.97
C ARG A 320 -10.09 -16.00 -14.25
N ILE A 321 -8.96 -16.66 -14.11
CA ILE A 321 -8.14 -17.15 -15.23
C ILE A 321 -8.39 -18.65 -15.45
N PRO A 322 -8.31 -19.15 -16.70
CA PRO A 322 -8.48 -20.56 -16.95
C PRO A 322 -7.38 -21.41 -16.32
N LEU A 323 -7.76 -22.52 -15.67
CA LEU A 323 -6.80 -23.57 -15.33
C LEU A 323 -6.28 -24.25 -16.59
N PRO A 324 -5.04 -24.78 -16.59
CA PRO A 324 -4.55 -25.63 -17.66
C PRO A 324 -5.52 -26.77 -17.94
N GLN A 325 -5.64 -27.15 -19.24
CA GLN A 325 -6.61 -28.12 -19.68
C GLN A 325 -6.48 -29.45 -18.91
N GLY A 326 -7.59 -29.98 -18.43
CA GLY A 326 -7.67 -31.23 -17.69
C GLY A 326 -7.45 -31.09 -16.17
N LEU A 327 -7.00 -29.95 -15.67
CA LEU A 327 -6.84 -29.74 -14.24
C LEU A 327 -8.12 -29.20 -13.59
N ALA A 328 -8.32 -29.58 -12.32
CA ALA A 328 -9.36 -29.07 -11.44
C ALA A 328 -8.89 -29.18 -9.98
N PHE A 329 -9.43 -28.30 -9.13
CA PHE A 329 -9.28 -28.45 -7.68
C PHE A 329 -10.26 -29.51 -7.17
N ALA A 330 -9.76 -30.41 -6.31
CA ALA A 330 -10.51 -31.54 -5.76
C ALA A 330 -10.97 -31.32 -4.31
N GLY A 331 -10.37 -30.34 -3.63
CA GLY A 331 -10.58 -30.07 -2.22
C GLY A 331 -9.83 -31.02 -1.29
N SER A 332 -9.41 -30.51 -0.12
CA SER A 332 -8.54 -31.23 0.83
C SER A 332 -9.10 -32.57 1.28
N LYS A 333 -10.41 -32.72 1.42
CA LYS A 333 -11.06 -33.99 1.79
C LYS A 333 -10.78 -35.13 0.80
N SER A 334 -10.54 -34.80 -0.46
CA SER A 334 -10.21 -35.82 -1.50
C SER A 334 -8.81 -36.42 -1.31
N CYS A 335 -7.92 -35.72 -0.61
CA CYS A 335 -6.55 -36.13 -0.35
C CYS A 335 -6.46 -37.16 0.81
N GLU A 336 -7.38 -37.08 1.78
CA GLU A 336 -7.43 -37.89 3.01
C GLU A 336 -7.30 -39.40 2.73
N ARG A 337 -7.95 -39.91 1.65
CA ARG A 337 -7.96 -41.36 1.35
C ARG A 337 -6.59 -42.01 1.17
N CYS A 338 -5.60 -41.21 0.74
CA CYS A 338 -4.23 -41.70 0.52
C CYS A 338 -3.22 -41.03 1.45
N HIS A 339 -3.55 -39.85 1.98
CA HIS A 339 -2.71 -39.02 2.84
C HIS A 339 -3.42 -38.72 4.18
N GLU A 340 -3.92 -39.81 4.85
CA GLU A 340 -4.68 -39.69 6.10
C GLU A 340 -3.91 -38.96 7.20
N TYR A 341 -2.62 -39.30 7.39
CA TYR A 341 -1.81 -38.66 8.42
C TYR A 341 -1.61 -37.18 8.13
N GLU A 342 -1.27 -36.81 6.91
CA GLU A 342 -1.04 -35.43 6.48
C GLU A 342 -2.33 -34.61 6.58
N TYR A 343 -3.47 -35.20 6.23
CA TYR A 343 -4.79 -34.56 6.35
C TYR A 343 -5.16 -34.31 7.80
N ASP A 344 -5.01 -35.31 8.68
CA ASP A 344 -5.32 -35.19 10.10
C ASP A 344 -4.45 -34.11 10.77
N MET A 345 -3.16 -34.10 10.46
CA MET A 345 -2.26 -33.10 10.98
C MET A 345 -2.56 -31.70 10.44
N TRP A 346 -2.85 -31.54 9.15
CA TRP A 346 -3.26 -30.26 8.54
C TRP A 346 -4.54 -29.73 9.19
N SER A 347 -5.51 -30.60 9.45
CA SER A 347 -6.81 -30.20 10.02
C SER A 347 -6.70 -29.53 11.41
N THR A 348 -5.54 -29.69 12.08
CA THR A 348 -5.24 -29.03 13.37
C THR A 348 -4.57 -27.68 13.23
N LYS A 349 -4.26 -27.23 12.02
CA LYS A 349 -3.51 -26.00 11.76
C LYS A 349 -4.45 -24.83 11.42
N ALA A 350 -3.98 -23.62 11.69
CA ALA A 350 -4.74 -22.40 11.41
C ALA A 350 -5.21 -22.27 9.94
N HIS A 351 -4.46 -22.84 9.00
CA HIS A 351 -4.84 -22.88 7.59
C HIS A 351 -6.16 -23.64 7.33
N ALA A 352 -6.46 -24.66 8.12
CA ALA A 352 -7.70 -25.44 7.97
C ALA A 352 -8.97 -24.71 8.43
N ASP A 353 -8.82 -23.59 9.15
CA ASP A 353 -9.89 -22.72 9.64
C ASP A 353 -9.77 -21.28 9.08
N ALA A 354 -9.05 -21.13 7.97
CA ALA A 354 -8.71 -19.82 7.44
C ALA A 354 -9.95 -18.98 7.07
N LEU A 355 -10.96 -19.57 6.46
CA LEU A 355 -12.18 -18.85 6.10
C LEU A 355 -13.05 -18.57 7.32
N ALA A 356 -13.03 -19.44 8.33
CA ALA A 356 -13.75 -19.23 9.58
C ALA A 356 -13.23 -17.99 10.32
N SER A 357 -11.92 -17.72 10.29
CA SER A 357 -11.35 -16.50 10.86
C SER A 357 -11.85 -15.21 10.19
N LEU A 358 -12.18 -15.25 8.90
CA LEU A 358 -12.81 -14.11 8.21
C LEU A 358 -14.28 -13.94 8.59
N ASN A 359 -15.01 -15.05 8.82
CA ASN A 359 -16.40 -14.99 9.31
C ASN A 359 -16.49 -14.26 10.67
N GLU A 360 -15.54 -14.50 11.56
CA GLU A 360 -15.50 -13.87 12.89
C GLU A 360 -15.38 -12.35 12.83
N VAL A 361 -14.74 -11.82 11.79
CA VAL A 361 -14.53 -10.38 11.58
C VAL A 361 -15.42 -9.78 10.48
N GLY A 362 -16.36 -10.56 9.90
CA GLY A 362 -17.30 -10.11 8.88
C GLY A 362 -16.67 -9.82 7.51
N SER A 363 -15.55 -10.45 7.18
CA SER A 363 -14.80 -10.25 5.92
C SER A 363 -14.80 -11.49 5.00
N ASP A 364 -15.62 -12.47 5.29
CA ASP A 364 -15.72 -13.73 4.54
C ASP A 364 -16.31 -13.60 3.14
N ARG A 365 -16.78 -12.41 2.77
CA ARG A 365 -17.25 -12.07 1.43
C ARG A 365 -16.40 -11.00 0.73
N ASP A 366 -15.38 -10.49 1.40
CA ASP A 366 -14.46 -9.53 0.80
C ASP A 366 -13.43 -10.25 -0.09
N PRO A 367 -13.45 -10.04 -1.44
CA PRO A 367 -12.54 -10.72 -2.34
C PRO A 367 -11.06 -10.53 -2.00
N GLU A 368 -10.68 -9.37 -1.48
CA GLU A 368 -9.29 -9.07 -1.11
C GLU A 368 -8.81 -9.87 0.12
N CYS A 369 -9.75 -10.33 0.95
CA CYS A 369 -9.46 -11.20 2.08
C CYS A 369 -9.56 -12.67 1.65
N VAL A 370 -10.68 -13.03 1.00
CA VAL A 370 -11.03 -14.41 0.66
C VAL A 370 -10.01 -15.06 -0.25
N ILE A 371 -9.40 -14.32 -1.19
CA ILE A 371 -8.42 -14.85 -2.15
C ILE A 371 -7.25 -15.59 -1.48
N CYS A 372 -6.83 -15.17 -0.30
CA CYS A 372 -5.76 -15.81 0.48
C CYS A 372 -6.27 -16.90 1.43
N HIS A 373 -7.59 -16.97 1.66
CA HIS A 373 -8.22 -17.83 2.67
C HIS A 373 -8.96 -19.03 2.10
N VAL A 374 -8.90 -19.27 0.77
CA VAL A 374 -9.59 -20.36 0.08
C VAL A 374 -8.73 -20.94 -1.04
N VAL A 375 -9.17 -22.07 -1.61
CA VAL A 375 -8.48 -22.75 -2.71
C VAL A 375 -8.83 -22.13 -4.06
N GLY A 376 -7.84 -21.57 -4.75
CA GLY A 376 -7.88 -21.26 -6.17
C GLY A 376 -8.92 -20.26 -6.64
N MET A 377 -9.32 -19.28 -5.79
CA MET A 377 -10.35 -18.28 -6.11
C MET A 377 -10.07 -17.51 -7.42
N ASN A 378 -8.82 -17.33 -7.78
CA ASN A 378 -8.39 -16.67 -9.01
C ASN A 378 -8.46 -17.54 -10.27
N TYR A 379 -8.99 -18.78 -10.18
CA TYR A 379 -9.14 -19.69 -11.29
C TYR A 379 -10.61 -20.07 -11.55
N ASP A 380 -10.96 -20.34 -12.83
CA ASP A 380 -12.33 -20.69 -13.27
C ASP A 380 -12.99 -21.83 -12.50
N ARG A 381 -12.19 -22.75 -11.96
CA ARG A 381 -12.67 -23.92 -11.21
C ARG A 381 -12.28 -23.88 -9.74
N GLY A 382 -11.94 -22.69 -9.25
CA GLY A 382 -11.61 -22.45 -7.86
C GLY A 382 -12.82 -22.11 -6.99
N PHE A 383 -12.55 -21.58 -5.81
CA PHE A 383 -13.57 -21.16 -4.88
C PHE A 383 -14.46 -20.04 -5.47
N ILE A 384 -15.77 -20.15 -5.27
CA ILE A 384 -16.76 -19.16 -5.71
C ILE A 384 -17.45 -18.56 -4.48
N SER A 385 -18.02 -19.41 -3.62
CA SER A 385 -18.63 -19.06 -2.33
C SER A 385 -18.76 -20.31 -1.47
N GLN A 386 -19.06 -20.15 -0.18
CA GLN A 386 -19.27 -21.29 0.73
C GLN A 386 -20.44 -22.17 0.28
N GLU A 387 -21.44 -21.58 -0.35
CA GLU A 387 -22.62 -22.30 -0.85
C GLU A 387 -22.34 -23.07 -2.14
N LYS A 388 -21.57 -22.49 -3.06
CA LYS A 388 -21.33 -23.05 -4.40
C LYS A 388 -20.19 -24.06 -4.42
N THR A 389 -19.11 -23.78 -3.67
CA THR A 389 -17.89 -24.60 -3.67
C THR A 389 -17.35 -24.85 -2.25
N PRO A 390 -18.16 -25.43 -1.34
CA PRO A 390 -17.79 -25.59 0.08
C PRO A 390 -16.55 -26.47 0.29
N HIS A 391 -16.20 -27.34 -0.66
CA HIS A 391 -15.04 -28.23 -0.60
C HIS A 391 -13.71 -27.49 -0.86
N LEU A 392 -13.76 -26.25 -1.32
CA LEU A 392 -12.59 -25.40 -1.60
C LEU A 392 -12.41 -24.29 -0.55
N LYS A 393 -13.18 -24.34 0.54
CA LYS A 393 -12.98 -23.43 1.68
C LYS A 393 -11.64 -23.69 2.34
N ASP A 394 -11.16 -22.67 3.07
CA ASP A 394 -9.91 -22.70 3.84
C ASP A 394 -8.64 -22.79 2.96
N VAL A 395 -7.48 -22.61 3.57
CA VAL A 395 -6.18 -22.80 2.89
C VAL A 395 -5.89 -24.29 2.86
N GLY A 396 -6.35 -24.93 1.80
CA GLY A 396 -6.27 -26.37 1.63
C GLY A 396 -4.94 -26.87 1.06
N CYS A 397 -4.84 -28.19 0.89
CA CYS A 397 -3.65 -28.85 0.32
C CYS A 397 -3.24 -28.22 -1.02
N GLU A 398 -4.23 -27.90 -1.85
CA GLU A 398 -4.02 -27.44 -3.22
C GLU A 398 -3.56 -25.97 -3.34
N ASN A 399 -3.62 -25.17 -2.26
CA ASN A 399 -3.00 -23.85 -2.25
C ASN A 399 -1.48 -23.97 -2.38
N CYS A 400 -0.89 -24.97 -1.73
CA CYS A 400 0.55 -25.21 -1.74
C CYS A 400 0.94 -26.20 -2.84
N HIS A 401 0.19 -27.30 -2.99
CA HIS A 401 0.54 -28.41 -3.88
C HIS A 401 -0.03 -28.28 -5.31
N GLY A 402 -0.90 -27.28 -5.55
CA GLY A 402 -1.58 -27.09 -6.85
C GLY A 402 -2.73 -28.08 -7.09
N PRO A 403 -3.44 -27.94 -8.23
CA PRO A 403 -4.63 -28.75 -8.53
C PRO A 403 -4.36 -30.25 -8.52
N GLY A 404 -5.10 -30.98 -7.65
CA GLY A 404 -4.88 -32.40 -7.38
C GLY A 404 -5.60 -33.38 -8.29
N SER A 405 -6.48 -32.93 -9.18
CA SER A 405 -7.34 -33.83 -9.97
C SER A 405 -6.58 -34.88 -10.78
N GLU A 406 -5.48 -34.51 -11.43
CA GLU A 406 -4.67 -35.42 -12.23
C GLU A 406 -3.87 -36.40 -11.36
N HIS A 407 -3.34 -35.93 -10.24
CA HIS A 407 -2.67 -36.75 -9.22
C HIS A 407 -3.62 -37.85 -8.71
N ILE A 408 -4.84 -37.49 -8.35
CA ILE A 408 -5.86 -38.43 -7.87
C ILE A 408 -6.25 -39.42 -8.99
N ARG A 409 -6.50 -38.93 -10.19
CA ARG A 409 -6.89 -39.77 -11.34
C ARG A 409 -5.83 -40.82 -11.69
N THR A 410 -4.56 -40.48 -11.55
CA THR A 410 -3.42 -41.34 -11.87
C THR A 410 -2.93 -42.16 -10.67
N LEU A 411 -3.62 -42.09 -9.54
CA LEU A 411 -3.23 -42.76 -8.28
C LEU A 411 -1.78 -42.44 -7.89
N GLY A 412 -1.39 -41.14 -7.98
CA GLY A 412 -0.07 -40.66 -7.59
C GLY A 412 1.02 -40.75 -8.67
N GLN A 413 0.75 -41.31 -9.86
CA GLN A 413 1.78 -41.40 -10.92
C GLN A 413 2.18 -40.00 -11.46
N VAL A 414 1.25 -39.09 -11.53
CA VAL A 414 1.54 -37.67 -11.84
C VAL A 414 1.70 -36.95 -10.51
N ALA A 415 2.88 -36.37 -10.27
CA ALA A 415 3.16 -35.63 -9.07
C ALA A 415 2.41 -34.26 -9.03
N THR A 416 2.08 -33.82 -7.86
CA THR A 416 1.64 -32.43 -7.62
C THR A 416 2.81 -31.46 -7.65
N ARG A 417 2.52 -30.15 -7.64
CA ARG A 417 3.54 -29.10 -7.55
C ARG A 417 4.29 -29.19 -6.21
N GLN A 418 5.60 -28.99 -6.24
CA GLN A 418 6.37 -28.79 -5.02
C GLN A 418 6.10 -27.38 -4.45
N PRO A 419 5.82 -27.21 -3.14
CA PRO A 419 5.33 -25.95 -2.57
C PRO A 419 6.46 -24.94 -2.26
N GLN A 420 7.36 -24.66 -3.21
CA GLN A 420 8.55 -23.85 -2.94
C GLN A 420 8.30 -22.36 -2.76
N MET A 421 7.24 -21.78 -3.31
CA MET A 421 6.99 -20.32 -3.33
C MET A 421 5.55 -19.93 -2.97
N ALA A 422 4.70 -20.88 -2.67
CA ALA A 422 3.27 -20.63 -2.41
C ALA A 422 3.01 -19.74 -1.19
N CYS A 423 3.93 -19.67 -0.22
CA CYS A 423 3.78 -18.84 0.96
C CYS A 423 3.65 -17.35 0.61
N LEU A 424 4.48 -16.87 -0.32
CA LEU A 424 4.53 -15.47 -0.72
C LEU A 424 3.31 -15.02 -1.54
N ASP A 425 2.51 -15.95 -2.06
CA ASP A 425 1.27 -15.62 -2.76
C ASP A 425 0.22 -15.01 -1.80
N CYS A 426 0.33 -15.32 -0.48
CA CYS A 426 -0.58 -14.84 0.56
C CYS A 426 0.13 -14.04 1.66
N HIS A 427 1.34 -14.47 2.07
CA HIS A 427 2.14 -13.80 3.09
C HIS A 427 2.97 -12.66 2.47
N THR A 428 2.28 -11.64 1.97
CA THR A 428 2.91 -10.43 1.44
C THR A 428 3.30 -9.47 2.58
N PRO A 429 4.24 -8.54 2.35
CA PRO A 429 4.59 -7.53 3.35
C PRO A 429 3.39 -6.72 3.86
N GLU A 430 2.38 -6.51 3.00
CA GLU A 430 1.17 -5.75 3.34
C GLU A 430 0.23 -6.53 4.25
N LYS A 431 0.13 -7.86 4.06
CA LYS A 431 -0.83 -8.72 4.76
C LYS A 431 -0.21 -9.49 5.92
N SER A 432 1.08 -9.76 5.88
CA SER A 432 1.80 -10.57 6.87
C SER A 432 3.16 -9.97 7.21
N THR A 433 3.14 -8.84 7.90
CA THR A 433 4.33 -8.03 8.23
C THR A 433 5.42 -8.81 8.97
N GLY A 434 5.05 -9.83 9.74
CA GLY A 434 5.99 -10.68 10.50
C GLY A 434 6.50 -11.90 9.73
N PHE A 435 6.16 -12.07 8.44
CA PHE A 435 6.56 -13.27 7.69
C PHE A 435 8.01 -13.19 7.17
N ALA A 436 8.36 -12.07 6.54
CA ALA A 436 9.68 -11.88 5.96
C ALA A 436 10.79 -11.96 7.02
N GLY A 437 11.76 -12.86 6.81
CA GLY A 437 12.83 -13.16 7.75
C GLY A 437 12.47 -14.13 8.89
N HIS A 438 11.21 -14.62 8.92
CA HIS A 438 10.70 -15.59 9.87
C HIS A 438 10.09 -16.83 9.19
N GLU A 439 10.44 -17.09 7.95
CA GLU A 439 9.85 -18.13 7.10
C GLU A 439 9.95 -19.52 7.75
N GLU A 440 11.08 -19.81 8.42
CA GLU A 440 11.27 -21.08 9.12
C GLU A 440 10.31 -21.24 10.31
N GLU A 441 10.08 -20.18 11.09
CA GLU A 441 9.14 -20.20 12.21
C GLU A 441 7.70 -20.43 11.72
N TYR A 442 7.31 -19.76 10.60
CA TYR A 442 6.00 -19.97 9.98
C TYR A 442 5.87 -21.38 9.43
N MET A 443 6.92 -21.92 8.81
CA MET A 443 6.95 -23.29 8.32
C MET A 443 6.69 -24.30 9.45
N GLN A 444 7.30 -24.13 10.62
CA GLN A 444 7.08 -25.00 11.78
C GLN A 444 5.61 -25.02 12.22
N LYS A 445 4.89 -23.91 12.10
CA LYS A 445 3.47 -23.82 12.47
C LYS A 445 2.55 -24.66 11.58
N ILE A 446 2.98 -24.95 10.34
CA ILE A 446 2.19 -25.67 9.34
C ILE A 446 2.67 -27.10 9.05
N VAL A 447 3.72 -27.57 9.73
CA VAL A 447 4.23 -28.94 9.55
C VAL A 447 3.09 -29.95 9.74
N HIS A 448 2.82 -30.72 8.70
CA HIS A 448 1.78 -31.77 8.64
C HIS A 448 2.29 -33.08 8.01
N TRP A 449 3.58 -33.18 7.73
CA TRP A 449 4.25 -34.38 7.21
C TRP A 449 5.12 -35.01 8.28
N ARG A 450 5.52 -36.27 8.06
CA ARG A 450 6.52 -36.93 8.89
C ARG A 450 7.91 -36.56 8.38
N GLU A 451 8.77 -36.12 9.30
CA GLU A 451 10.19 -35.97 8.97
C GLU A 451 10.72 -37.32 8.47
N PRO A 452 11.50 -37.38 7.39
CA PRO A 452 12.24 -38.58 7.02
C PRO A 452 13.05 -39.03 8.23
N ALA A 453 12.94 -40.30 8.63
CA ALA A 453 13.77 -40.81 9.69
C ALA A 453 15.24 -40.53 9.34
N ALA A 454 15.92 -39.71 10.14
CA ALA A 454 17.35 -39.50 9.97
C ALA A 454 18.00 -40.87 9.79
N ASP A 455 18.76 -41.04 8.69
CA ASP A 455 19.47 -42.31 8.44
C ASP A 455 20.15 -42.72 9.73
N ARG A 456 19.63 -43.76 10.37
CA ARG A 456 20.33 -44.37 11.46
C ARG A 456 21.58 -44.96 10.83
N ASP A 457 22.73 -44.35 11.11
CA ASP A 457 24.03 -44.89 10.77
C ASP A 457 23.98 -46.41 10.89
N VAL A 458 23.95 -47.08 9.74
CA VAL A 458 24.24 -48.50 9.67
C VAL A 458 25.73 -48.57 9.96
N LYS A 459 26.06 -48.66 11.24
CA LYS A 459 27.40 -49.10 11.68
C LYS A 459 27.44 -50.60 11.39
N GLU A 460 28.18 -50.96 10.31
CA GLU A 460 28.71 -52.32 10.18
C GLU A 460 29.55 -52.74 11.40
#